data_a00ca5fe03a0ed056a35e3596ef49b14
#
_entry.id   a00ca5fe03a0ed056a35e3596ef49b14
#
_cell.length_a   1.000
_cell.length_b   1.000
_cell.length_c   1.000
_cell.angle_alpha   90.00
_cell.angle_beta   90.00
_cell.angle_gamma   90.00
#
_symmetry.space_group_name_H-M   'P 1'
#
loop_
_entity.id
_entity.type
_entity.pdbx_description
1 polymer ?
#
loop_
_entity_poly.entity_id
_entity_poly.type
_entity_poly.pdbx_seq_one_letter_code
_entity_poly.pdbx_strand_id
1 'polypeptide(L)'
;MAYSIHQIAERALREAGIDREYSGPFELINEAMSSSDFPNIVSNVQNKFLLDGYQYEGKYWAPLVKTRTVKDFKNIRSIRLTELGNLLQIPGERAEAPEFTFRAEETINYNVNLWGRRIEHLLSLLVDDDLNALQETTAAFGRSAARTIAADVMAPFTNMAMTYDVDGLVIFNVGAPHNNAQALALTAASLATAIALLKNQTDANGKRIKIGRFYLIVPPALEYTAWSLWEQQGGQIRRDIAPAVHRKMGMQEPIVCTDLATFSNTCWYLVADPNELKSIEVAYLRGLEEPAYLSGRGHWAQSLLGQYIGQNFTTEDACIHAWGYDVVDYRGLVQGNV
;
A
#
# COMPACT_ATOMS: atom_id res chain seq x y z
N MET A 1 20.73 14.62 -21.70
CA MET A 1 22.01 15.06 -21.12
C MET A 1 21.80 15.16 -19.62
N ALA A 2 22.51 14.36 -18.85
CA ALA A 2 22.50 14.49 -17.40
C ALA A 2 23.38 15.70 -17.03
N TYR A 3 22.84 16.69 -16.36
CA TYR A 3 23.61 17.80 -15.81
C TYR A 3 24.36 17.32 -14.57
N SER A 4 25.63 17.71 -14.42
CA SER A 4 26.36 17.47 -13.18
C SER A 4 25.84 18.36 -12.05
N ILE A 5 26.09 17.96 -10.79
CA ILE A 5 25.70 18.76 -9.62
C ILE A 5 26.33 20.16 -9.72
N HIS A 6 27.58 20.23 -10.15
CA HIS A 6 28.31 21.49 -10.32
C HIS A 6 27.64 22.40 -11.36
N GLN A 7 27.18 21.85 -12.49
CA GLN A 7 26.47 22.64 -13.51
C GLN A 7 25.14 23.16 -13.01
N ILE A 8 24.42 22.36 -12.20
CA ILE A 8 23.17 22.77 -11.57
C ILE A 8 23.45 23.87 -10.55
N ALA A 9 24.52 23.74 -9.75
CA ALA A 9 24.95 24.74 -8.78
C ALA A 9 25.32 26.07 -9.43
N GLU A 10 26.17 26.05 -10.47
CA GLU A 10 26.53 27.24 -11.23
C GLU A 10 25.33 27.96 -11.83
N ARG A 11 24.39 27.19 -12.37
CA ARG A 11 23.16 27.75 -12.96
C ARG A 11 22.30 28.40 -11.92
N ALA A 12 22.09 27.75 -10.78
CA ALA A 12 21.28 28.30 -9.66
C ALA A 12 21.91 29.61 -9.12
N LEU A 13 23.24 29.67 -9.00
CA LEU A 13 23.94 30.87 -8.57
C LEU A 13 23.82 32.02 -9.57
N ARG A 14 23.93 31.75 -10.88
CA ARG A 14 23.68 32.74 -11.91
C ARG A 14 22.26 33.27 -11.91
N GLU A 15 21.27 32.39 -11.73
CA GLU A 15 19.86 32.78 -11.62
C GLU A 15 19.60 33.62 -10.34
N ALA A 16 20.37 33.38 -9.26
CA ALA A 16 20.38 34.20 -8.06
C ALA A 16 21.17 35.54 -8.18
N GLY A 17 21.77 35.80 -9.34
CA GLY A 17 22.54 37.04 -9.59
C GLY A 17 23.98 36.99 -9.06
N ILE A 18 24.48 35.82 -8.70
CA ILE A 18 25.85 35.62 -8.22
C ILE A 18 26.69 35.05 -9.38
N ASP A 19 27.41 35.91 -10.06
CA ASP A 19 28.27 35.54 -11.20
C ASP A 19 29.71 35.83 -10.84
N ARG A 20 30.41 34.85 -10.27
CA ARG A 20 31.84 34.91 -9.95
C ARG A 20 32.52 33.59 -10.26
N GLU A 21 33.86 33.66 -10.51
CA GLU A 21 34.65 32.44 -10.61
C GLU A 21 34.94 31.86 -9.23
N TYR A 22 34.83 30.53 -9.11
CA TYR A 22 35.10 29.76 -7.90
C TYR A 22 36.44 29.05 -7.99
N SER A 23 37.21 29.06 -6.90
CA SER A 23 38.52 28.43 -6.83
C SER A 23 38.49 26.91 -6.83
N GLY A 24 37.32 26.31 -6.57
CA GLY A 24 37.13 24.86 -6.58
C GLY A 24 35.71 24.41 -6.30
N PRO A 25 35.43 23.09 -6.46
CA PRO A 25 34.09 22.50 -6.28
C PRO A 25 33.49 22.75 -4.89
N PHE A 26 34.33 22.75 -3.87
CA PHE A 26 33.89 22.99 -2.49
C PHE A 26 33.30 24.40 -2.31
N GLU A 27 33.98 25.42 -2.83
CA GLU A 27 33.54 26.81 -2.73
C GLU A 27 32.22 27.01 -3.50
N LEU A 28 32.14 26.45 -4.72
CA LEU A 28 30.93 26.46 -5.55
C LEU A 28 29.74 25.86 -4.84
N ILE A 29 29.89 24.64 -4.33
CA ILE A 29 28.80 23.92 -3.63
C ILE A 29 28.40 24.66 -2.34
N ASN A 30 29.35 25.16 -1.58
CA ASN A 30 29.09 25.89 -0.36
C ASN A 30 28.27 27.17 -0.61
N GLU A 31 28.61 27.93 -1.63
CA GLU A 31 27.87 29.13 -2.03
C GLU A 31 26.47 28.76 -2.55
N ALA A 32 26.38 27.73 -3.41
CA ALA A 32 25.11 27.24 -3.94
C ALA A 32 24.16 26.77 -2.84
N MET A 33 24.67 26.05 -1.84
CA MET A 33 23.86 25.60 -0.69
C MET A 33 23.39 26.74 0.20
N SER A 34 24.05 27.88 0.18
CA SER A 34 23.63 29.10 0.89
C SER A 34 22.51 29.84 0.14
N SER A 35 22.34 29.60 -1.17
CA SER A 35 21.28 30.16 -1.98
C SER A 35 19.95 29.47 -1.71
N SER A 36 18.81 30.19 -1.86
CA SER A 36 17.49 29.61 -1.65
C SER A 36 17.02 28.68 -2.77
N ASP A 37 17.65 28.77 -3.95
CA ASP A 37 17.16 28.08 -5.15
C ASP A 37 17.81 26.72 -5.36
N PHE A 38 19.11 26.60 -5.13
CA PHE A 38 19.83 25.34 -5.33
C PHE A 38 19.33 24.19 -4.43
N PRO A 39 19.13 24.36 -3.11
CA PRO A 39 18.55 23.32 -2.27
C PRO A 39 17.16 22.87 -2.72
N ASN A 40 16.34 23.80 -3.23
CA ASN A 40 15.01 23.49 -3.74
C ASN A 40 15.07 22.67 -5.03
N ILE A 41 15.98 23.02 -5.94
CA ILE A 41 16.18 22.26 -7.18
C ILE A 41 16.66 20.83 -6.87
N VAL A 42 17.65 20.68 -5.99
CA VAL A 42 18.15 19.36 -5.56
C VAL A 42 17.05 18.55 -4.91
N SER A 43 16.28 19.13 -4.00
CA SER A 43 15.16 18.46 -3.34
C SER A 43 14.09 18.00 -4.33
N ASN A 44 13.75 18.79 -5.34
CA ASN A 44 12.79 18.42 -6.37
C ASN A 44 13.28 17.25 -7.23
N VAL A 45 14.56 17.25 -7.59
CA VAL A 45 15.18 16.16 -8.37
C VAL A 45 15.20 14.87 -7.53
N GLN A 46 15.60 14.96 -6.27
CA GLN A 46 15.61 13.81 -5.37
C GLN A 46 14.20 13.26 -5.11
N ASN A 47 13.19 14.13 -4.96
CA ASN A 47 11.81 13.69 -4.82
C ASN A 47 11.32 12.90 -6.04
N LYS A 48 11.76 13.29 -7.25
CA LYS A 48 11.45 12.53 -8.46
C LYS A 48 12.06 11.11 -8.42
N PHE A 49 13.34 10.98 -8.05
CA PHE A 49 13.97 9.67 -7.92
C PHE A 49 13.35 8.81 -6.82
N LEU A 50 12.90 9.43 -5.72
CA LEU A 50 12.14 8.76 -4.68
C LEU A 50 10.86 8.16 -5.24
N LEU A 51 10.10 8.94 -5.98
CA LEU A 51 8.84 8.50 -6.58
C LEU A 51 9.05 7.43 -7.67
N ASP A 52 10.09 7.56 -8.49
CA ASP A 52 10.46 6.54 -9.46
C ASP A 52 10.78 5.20 -8.75
N GLY A 53 11.54 5.25 -7.66
CA GLY A 53 11.82 4.08 -6.83
C GLY A 53 10.57 3.49 -6.17
N TYR A 54 9.66 4.33 -5.70
CA TYR A 54 8.38 3.92 -5.10
C TYR A 54 7.46 3.24 -6.12
N GLN A 55 7.40 3.75 -7.34
CA GLN A 55 6.59 3.19 -8.41
C GLN A 55 7.18 1.89 -8.99
N TYR A 56 8.51 1.73 -8.94
CA TYR A 56 9.20 0.54 -9.45
C TYR A 56 8.75 -0.76 -8.79
N GLU A 57 8.54 -0.77 -7.48
CA GLU A 57 8.09 -1.97 -6.72
C GLU A 57 6.65 -2.37 -7.09
N GLY A 58 5.87 -1.46 -7.68
CA GLY A 58 4.48 -1.71 -8.03
C GLY A 58 3.57 -1.82 -6.79
N LYS A 59 2.29 -1.58 -7.00
CA LYS A 59 1.26 -1.70 -5.95
C LYS A 59 0.41 -2.94 -6.22
N TYR A 60 1.01 -4.15 -6.21
CA TYR A 60 0.31 -5.40 -6.48
C TYR A 60 -0.88 -5.63 -5.51
N TRP A 61 -0.81 -5.05 -4.32
CA TRP A 61 -1.86 -5.09 -3.31
C TRP A 61 -3.02 -4.11 -3.55
N ALA A 62 -2.85 -3.11 -4.43
CA ALA A 62 -3.85 -2.05 -4.65
C ALA A 62 -5.26 -2.58 -5.02
N PRO A 63 -5.41 -3.65 -5.81
CA PRO A 63 -6.72 -4.22 -6.11
C PRO A 63 -7.43 -4.84 -4.90
N LEU A 64 -6.72 -5.08 -3.80
CA LEU A 64 -7.24 -5.79 -2.61
C LEU A 64 -7.81 -4.84 -1.56
N VAL A 65 -7.49 -3.55 -1.64
CA VAL A 65 -7.78 -2.59 -0.58
C VAL A 65 -8.64 -1.43 -1.06
N LYS A 66 -9.42 -0.88 -0.13
CA LYS A 66 -10.09 0.40 -0.34
C LYS A 66 -9.23 1.52 0.20
N THR A 67 -8.86 2.46 -0.65
CA THR A 67 -8.07 3.63 -0.24
C THR A 67 -8.97 4.76 0.26
N ARG A 68 -8.48 5.50 1.25
CA ARG A 68 -9.13 6.68 1.83
C ARG A 68 -8.09 7.76 2.10
N THR A 69 -8.46 9.02 1.98
CA THR A 69 -7.61 10.16 2.36
C THR A 69 -8.21 10.87 3.56
N VAL A 70 -7.39 11.12 4.58
CA VAL A 70 -7.78 11.82 5.81
C VAL A 70 -7.00 13.13 5.97
N LYS A 71 -7.53 14.05 6.78
CA LYS A 71 -6.94 15.40 6.95
C LYS A 71 -6.03 15.50 8.16
N ASP A 72 -6.18 14.61 9.12
CA ASP A 72 -5.48 14.64 10.41
C ASP A 72 -5.13 13.23 10.90
N PHE A 73 -4.37 13.14 11.99
CA PHE A 73 -3.94 11.90 12.63
C PHE A 73 -4.95 11.39 13.68
N LYS A 74 -6.16 11.94 13.71
CA LYS A 74 -7.18 11.48 14.64
C LYS A 74 -7.67 10.09 14.28
N ASN A 75 -8.25 9.43 15.27
CA ASN A 75 -8.83 8.10 15.11
C ASN A 75 -9.88 8.10 13.98
N ILE A 76 -9.66 7.21 13.02
CA ILE A 76 -10.55 6.99 11.89
C ILE A 76 -11.58 5.95 12.33
N ARG A 77 -12.86 6.32 12.22
CA ARG A 77 -13.96 5.38 12.43
C ARG A 77 -14.45 4.86 11.10
N SER A 78 -14.28 3.57 10.86
CA SER A 78 -14.92 2.87 9.76
C SER A 78 -16.16 2.15 10.29
N ILE A 79 -17.33 2.64 9.88
CA ILE A 79 -18.61 2.10 10.33
C ILE A 79 -19.14 1.22 9.22
N ARG A 80 -19.54 0.02 9.60
CA ARG A 80 -20.29 -0.88 8.75
C ARG A 80 -21.76 -0.77 9.11
N LEU A 81 -22.58 -0.57 8.11
CA LEU A 81 -24.04 -0.53 8.24
C LEU A 81 -24.63 -1.83 7.67
N THR A 82 -25.62 -2.37 8.35
CA THR A 82 -26.43 -3.45 7.81
C THR A 82 -27.17 -3.01 6.55
N GLU A 83 -27.24 -3.87 5.55
CA GLU A 83 -28.04 -3.59 4.37
C GLU A 83 -29.53 -3.52 4.74
N LEU A 84 -30.26 -2.63 4.04
CA LEU A 84 -31.72 -2.57 4.11
C LEU A 84 -32.30 -3.92 3.73
N GLY A 85 -33.18 -4.44 4.57
CA GLY A 85 -33.92 -5.65 4.30
C GLY A 85 -34.75 -5.58 3.00
N ASN A 86 -35.43 -6.68 2.64
CA ASN A 86 -36.40 -6.64 1.56
C ASN A 86 -37.52 -5.68 1.92
N LEU A 87 -38.05 -5.00 0.91
CA LEU A 87 -39.27 -4.23 1.12
C LEU A 87 -40.38 -5.18 1.60
N LEU A 88 -41.08 -4.75 2.64
CA LEU A 88 -42.23 -5.46 3.16
C LEU A 88 -43.48 -4.97 2.45
N GLN A 89 -44.42 -5.89 2.22
CA GLN A 89 -45.71 -5.53 1.62
C GLN A 89 -46.49 -4.66 2.59
N ILE A 90 -46.98 -3.53 2.13
CA ILE A 90 -47.93 -2.70 2.87
C ILE A 90 -49.32 -3.37 2.76
N PRO A 91 -49.96 -3.79 3.85
CA PRO A 91 -51.16 -4.63 3.79
C PRO A 91 -52.43 -3.90 3.35
N GLY A 92 -52.38 -2.58 3.11
CA GLY A 92 -53.53 -1.82 2.65
C GLY A 92 -53.20 -0.36 2.35
N GLU A 93 -54.04 0.31 1.56
CA GLU A 93 -53.83 1.71 1.13
C GLU A 93 -53.71 2.74 2.27
N ARG A 94 -54.15 2.38 3.50
CA ARG A 94 -54.09 3.23 4.69
C ARG A 94 -53.17 2.69 5.77
N ALA A 95 -52.40 1.62 5.51
CA ALA A 95 -51.44 1.09 6.44
C ALA A 95 -50.15 1.86 6.39
N GLU A 96 -49.54 2.08 7.54
CA GLU A 96 -48.20 2.67 7.61
C GLU A 96 -47.14 1.74 7.01
N ALA A 97 -46.17 2.32 6.31
CA ALA A 97 -45.04 1.54 5.85
C ALA A 97 -44.21 1.05 7.04
N PRO A 98 -43.75 -0.22 7.04
CA PRO A 98 -42.92 -0.74 8.11
C PRO A 98 -41.65 0.06 8.26
N GLU A 99 -41.32 0.50 9.48
CA GLU A 99 -40.11 1.22 9.79
C GLU A 99 -38.91 0.28 9.79
N PHE A 100 -37.79 0.74 9.21
CA PHE A 100 -36.52 0.05 9.27
C PHE A 100 -35.55 0.85 10.14
N THR A 101 -35.01 0.19 11.16
CA THR A 101 -34.01 0.77 12.04
C THR A 101 -32.62 0.38 11.55
N PHE A 102 -31.82 1.39 11.16
CA PHE A 102 -30.39 1.17 10.88
C PHE A 102 -29.66 0.84 12.17
N ARG A 103 -28.98 -0.29 12.17
CA ARG A 103 -28.01 -0.62 13.22
C ARG A 103 -26.60 -0.41 12.66
N ALA A 104 -25.81 0.42 13.33
CA ALA A 104 -24.36 0.44 13.12
C ALA A 104 -23.82 -0.85 13.76
N GLU A 105 -23.49 -1.83 12.93
CA GLU A 105 -23.13 -3.15 13.41
C GLU A 105 -21.75 -3.19 14.04
N GLU A 106 -20.81 -2.59 13.36
CA GLU A 106 -19.39 -2.73 13.70
C GLU A 106 -18.69 -1.40 13.47
N THR A 107 -17.90 -0.99 14.44
CA THR A 107 -17.07 0.20 14.33
C THR A 107 -15.62 -0.22 14.51
N ILE A 108 -14.82 -0.06 13.47
CA ILE A 108 -13.39 -0.30 13.50
C ILE A 108 -12.69 1.03 13.60
N ASN A 109 -11.71 1.09 14.48
CA ASN A 109 -10.98 2.30 14.78
C ASN A 109 -9.50 2.07 14.51
N TYR A 110 -8.91 2.86 13.63
CA TYR A 110 -7.48 2.84 13.35
C TYR A 110 -6.95 4.24 13.11
N ASN A 111 -5.64 4.40 13.18
CA ASN A 111 -4.96 5.68 13.03
C ASN A 111 -4.01 5.68 11.84
N VAL A 112 -3.81 6.84 11.24
CA VAL A 112 -2.69 7.08 10.33
C VAL A 112 -1.45 7.36 11.18
N ASN A 113 -0.36 6.68 10.88
CA ASN A 113 0.93 6.86 11.52
C ASN A 113 1.91 7.50 10.53
N LEU A 114 2.84 8.27 11.07
CA LEU A 114 3.94 8.83 10.29
C LEU A 114 5.11 7.84 10.29
N TRP A 115 5.54 7.46 9.11
CA TRP A 115 6.68 6.59 8.87
C TRP A 115 7.80 7.41 8.24
N GLY A 116 9.03 7.13 8.61
CA GLY A 116 10.14 7.85 8.01
C GLY A 116 11.48 7.21 8.30
N ARG A 117 12.44 7.53 7.47
CA ARG A 117 13.83 7.15 7.63
C ARG A 117 14.73 8.29 7.21
N ARG A 118 15.81 8.46 7.95
CA ARG A 118 16.84 9.46 7.71
C ARG A 118 18.10 8.77 7.18
N ILE A 119 18.79 9.46 6.29
CA ILE A 119 20.13 9.10 5.83
C ILE A 119 21.05 10.31 5.95
N GLU A 120 22.31 10.06 6.24
CA GLU A 120 23.35 11.04 6.25
C GLU A 120 24.23 10.84 5.01
N HIS A 121 24.37 11.89 4.22
CA HIS A 121 25.30 11.93 3.09
C HIS A 121 26.55 12.68 3.47
N LEU A 122 27.70 12.11 3.13
CA LEU A 122 28.98 12.79 3.32
C LEU A 122 29.10 13.96 2.34
N LEU A 123 29.65 15.07 2.77
CA LEU A 123 29.91 16.24 1.93
C LEU A 123 30.79 15.88 0.72
N SER A 124 31.67 14.89 0.85
CA SER A 124 32.50 14.39 -0.25
C SER A 124 31.69 13.95 -1.47
N LEU A 125 30.50 13.32 -1.26
CA LEU A 125 29.63 12.91 -2.38
C LEU A 125 29.14 14.09 -3.23
N LEU A 126 28.89 15.23 -2.60
CA LEU A 126 28.49 16.46 -3.30
C LEU A 126 29.67 17.12 -3.98
N VAL A 127 30.85 17.13 -3.34
CA VAL A 127 32.08 17.75 -3.86
C VAL A 127 32.64 16.91 -5.00
N ASP A 128 32.60 15.59 -4.89
CA ASP A 128 33.09 14.65 -5.90
C ASP A 128 32.10 14.47 -7.08
N ASP A 129 30.94 15.15 -7.03
CA ASP A 129 29.91 15.12 -8.07
C ASP A 129 29.36 13.70 -8.34
N ASP A 130 29.26 12.87 -7.30
CA ASP A 130 28.72 11.50 -7.40
C ASP A 130 27.18 11.52 -7.40
N LEU A 131 26.60 12.03 -8.48
CA LEU A 131 25.16 12.12 -8.68
C LEU A 131 24.50 10.74 -8.69
N ASN A 132 25.19 9.71 -9.21
CA ASN A 132 24.63 8.36 -9.31
C ASN A 132 24.40 7.75 -7.93
N ALA A 133 25.34 7.91 -7.00
CA ALA A 133 25.18 7.42 -5.63
C ALA A 133 24.01 8.08 -4.91
N LEU A 134 23.82 9.39 -5.08
CA LEU A 134 22.68 10.12 -4.52
C LEU A 134 21.35 9.65 -5.13
N GLN A 135 21.29 9.44 -6.44
CA GLN A 135 20.09 8.96 -7.13
C GLN A 135 19.70 7.56 -6.68
N GLU A 136 20.67 6.63 -6.64
CA GLU A 136 20.44 5.25 -6.24
C GLU A 136 19.97 5.15 -4.79
N THR A 137 20.57 5.92 -3.89
CA THR A 137 20.18 5.96 -2.48
C THR A 137 18.75 6.48 -2.30
N THR A 138 18.40 7.54 -3.02
CA THR A 138 17.05 8.12 -2.95
C THR A 138 16.01 7.18 -3.56
N ALA A 139 16.31 6.52 -4.68
CA ALA A 139 15.43 5.49 -5.24
C ALA A 139 15.28 4.28 -4.31
N ALA A 140 16.34 3.91 -3.57
CA ALA A 140 16.26 2.86 -2.57
C ALA A 140 15.31 3.22 -1.40
N PHE A 141 15.24 4.49 -1.01
CA PHE A 141 14.22 4.95 -0.06
C PHE A 141 12.81 4.77 -0.59
N GLY A 142 12.58 5.13 -1.86
CA GLY A 142 11.28 4.93 -2.52
C GLY A 142 10.87 3.47 -2.50
N ARG A 143 11.77 2.56 -2.88
CA ARG A 143 11.52 1.11 -2.81
C ARG A 143 11.24 0.64 -1.38
N SER A 144 11.99 1.14 -0.40
CA SER A 144 11.77 0.81 1.01
C SER A 144 10.40 1.25 1.51
N ALA A 145 9.95 2.46 1.14
CA ALA A 145 8.61 2.94 1.49
C ALA A 145 7.51 2.06 0.86
N ALA A 146 7.66 1.68 -0.42
CA ALA A 146 6.71 0.80 -1.10
C ALA A 146 6.64 -0.59 -0.46
N ARG A 147 7.77 -1.18 -0.09
CA ARG A 147 7.82 -2.48 0.60
C ARG A 147 7.20 -2.43 1.98
N THR A 148 7.40 -1.34 2.73
CA THR A 148 6.85 -1.21 4.08
C THR A 148 5.32 -1.19 4.05
N ILE A 149 4.72 -0.39 3.16
CA ILE A 149 3.25 -0.37 3.04
C ILE A 149 2.70 -1.70 2.49
N ALA A 150 3.42 -2.35 1.57
CA ALA A 150 3.02 -3.67 1.08
C ALA A 150 3.03 -4.72 2.19
N ALA A 151 4.06 -4.74 3.04
CA ALA A 151 4.15 -5.64 4.18
C ALA A 151 3.02 -5.41 5.19
N ASP A 152 2.69 -4.15 5.48
CA ASP A 152 1.58 -3.79 6.37
C ASP A 152 0.23 -4.26 5.81
N VAL A 153 -0.05 -3.99 4.54
CA VAL A 153 -1.30 -4.44 3.88
C VAL A 153 -1.40 -5.95 3.81
N MET A 154 -0.26 -6.65 3.68
CA MET A 154 -0.20 -8.11 3.66
C MET A 154 -0.15 -8.76 5.05
N ALA A 155 -0.03 -7.97 6.13
CA ALA A 155 0.03 -8.49 7.50
C ALA A 155 -1.15 -9.41 7.85
N PRO A 156 -2.42 -9.15 7.46
CA PRO A 156 -3.53 -10.07 7.72
C PRO A 156 -3.33 -11.48 7.13
N PHE A 157 -2.56 -11.60 6.04
CA PHE A 157 -2.30 -12.85 5.34
C PHE A 157 -1.00 -13.54 5.80
N THR A 158 -0.09 -12.82 6.43
CA THR A 158 1.21 -13.33 6.89
C THR A 158 1.27 -13.53 8.41
N ASN A 159 0.33 -12.95 9.16
CA ASN A 159 0.24 -13.06 10.61
C ASN A 159 -1.07 -13.76 11.04
N MET A 160 -1.01 -15.07 11.25
CA MET A 160 -2.16 -15.87 11.68
C MET A 160 -2.70 -15.50 13.07
N ALA A 161 -1.94 -14.81 13.89
CA ALA A 161 -2.37 -14.35 15.20
C ALA A 161 -3.11 -13.01 15.17
N MET A 162 -3.22 -12.39 13.99
CA MET A 162 -3.95 -11.13 13.84
C MET A 162 -5.43 -11.33 14.14
N THR A 163 -5.94 -10.54 15.07
CA THR A 163 -7.33 -10.61 15.51
C THR A 163 -8.18 -9.52 14.86
N TYR A 164 -9.45 -9.80 14.70
CA TYR A 164 -10.43 -8.82 14.28
C TYR A 164 -10.85 -7.96 15.47
N ASP A 165 -10.75 -6.65 15.36
CA ASP A 165 -10.86 -5.72 16.48
C ASP A 165 -12.26 -5.72 17.16
N VAL A 166 -13.30 -6.15 16.45
CA VAL A 166 -14.67 -6.09 16.96
C VAL A 166 -14.98 -7.23 17.93
N ASP A 167 -14.52 -8.44 17.62
CA ASP A 167 -14.84 -9.65 18.41
C ASP A 167 -13.59 -10.27 19.08
N GLY A 168 -12.40 -9.80 18.77
CA GLY A 168 -11.14 -10.28 19.32
C GLY A 168 -10.74 -11.68 18.83
N LEU A 169 -11.46 -12.25 17.85
CA LEU A 169 -11.13 -13.54 17.26
C LEU A 169 -10.09 -13.38 16.14
N VAL A 170 -9.34 -14.44 15.86
CA VAL A 170 -8.44 -14.44 14.71
C VAL A 170 -9.22 -14.23 13.42
N ILE A 171 -8.66 -13.45 12.49
CA ILE A 171 -9.32 -13.06 11.24
C ILE A 171 -9.78 -14.29 10.46
N PHE A 172 -8.91 -15.30 10.33
CA PHE A 172 -9.21 -16.56 9.65
C PHE A 172 -9.53 -17.65 10.66
N ASN A 173 -10.77 -18.11 10.65
CA ASN A 173 -11.24 -19.14 11.58
C ASN A 173 -12.15 -20.16 10.87
N VAL A 174 -11.93 -21.44 11.13
CA VAL A 174 -12.78 -22.54 10.64
C VAL A 174 -14.15 -22.54 11.32
N GLY A 175 -14.21 -22.05 12.56
CA GLY A 175 -15.44 -22.01 13.36
C GLY A 175 -16.24 -20.72 13.19
N ALA A 176 -17.48 -20.76 13.69
CA ALA A 176 -18.33 -19.55 13.78
C ALA A 176 -17.72 -18.54 14.78
N PRO A 177 -17.90 -17.23 14.58
CA PRO A 177 -18.77 -16.61 13.57
C PRO A 177 -18.12 -16.46 12.19
N HIS A 178 -16.78 -16.55 12.08
CA HIS A 178 -16.07 -16.22 10.83
C HIS A 178 -16.29 -17.28 9.75
N ASN A 179 -16.06 -18.55 10.06
CA ASN A 179 -16.23 -19.68 9.12
C ASN A 179 -15.66 -19.38 7.72
N ASN A 180 -14.44 -18.82 7.69
CA ASN A 180 -13.78 -18.30 6.49
C ASN A 180 -12.41 -18.95 6.24
N ALA A 181 -12.14 -20.10 6.84
CA ALA A 181 -10.91 -20.84 6.65
C ALA A 181 -11.19 -22.31 6.34
N GLN A 182 -10.33 -22.95 5.55
CA GLN A 182 -10.39 -24.37 5.21
C GLN A 182 -8.99 -24.98 5.12
N ALA A 183 -8.84 -26.21 5.58
CA ALA A 183 -7.57 -26.95 5.55
C ALA A 183 -7.39 -27.75 4.24
N LEU A 184 -7.47 -27.11 3.08
CA LEU A 184 -7.41 -27.77 1.77
C LEU A 184 -6.37 -27.12 0.87
N ALA A 185 -5.54 -27.92 0.25
CA ALA A 185 -4.57 -27.46 -0.76
C ALA A 185 -5.29 -26.83 -1.97
N LEU A 186 -4.61 -25.95 -2.69
CA LEU A 186 -5.17 -25.26 -3.84
C LEU A 186 -5.43 -26.23 -5.01
N THR A 187 -6.68 -26.52 -5.26
CA THR A 187 -7.19 -27.32 -6.37
C THR A 187 -8.47 -26.68 -6.93
N ALA A 188 -8.93 -27.12 -8.08
CA ALA A 188 -10.18 -26.65 -8.65
C ALA A 188 -11.40 -26.89 -7.71
N ALA A 189 -11.43 -28.01 -7.01
CA ALA A 189 -12.50 -28.38 -6.08
C ALA A 189 -12.44 -27.53 -4.80
N SER A 190 -11.25 -27.39 -4.17
CA SER A 190 -11.10 -26.58 -2.96
C SER A 190 -11.33 -25.10 -3.22
N LEU A 191 -10.92 -24.59 -4.39
CA LEU A 191 -11.20 -23.24 -4.82
C LEU A 191 -12.72 -23.02 -4.98
N ALA A 192 -13.45 -23.96 -5.58
CA ALA A 192 -14.92 -23.88 -5.67
C ALA A 192 -15.59 -23.87 -4.30
N THR A 193 -15.09 -24.65 -3.33
CA THR A 193 -15.55 -24.64 -1.95
C THR A 193 -15.30 -23.28 -1.28
N ALA A 194 -14.10 -22.73 -1.43
CA ALA A 194 -13.77 -21.40 -0.89
C ALA A 194 -14.62 -20.27 -1.48
N ILE A 195 -14.88 -20.34 -2.79
CA ILE A 195 -15.80 -19.39 -3.45
C ILE A 195 -17.21 -19.52 -2.86
N ALA A 196 -17.65 -20.74 -2.58
CA ALA A 196 -18.95 -20.95 -1.93
C ALA A 196 -18.97 -20.41 -0.49
N LEU A 197 -17.89 -20.57 0.29
CA LEU A 197 -17.74 -19.97 1.61
C LEU A 197 -17.82 -18.44 1.52
N LEU A 198 -17.08 -17.84 0.60
CA LEU A 198 -17.08 -16.38 0.38
C LEU A 198 -18.47 -15.85 0.03
N LYS A 199 -19.18 -16.51 -0.88
CA LYS A 199 -20.52 -16.09 -1.35
C LYS A 199 -21.66 -16.43 -0.37
N ASN A 200 -21.40 -17.29 0.61
CA ASN A 200 -22.38 -17.65 1.64
C ASN A 200 -22.26 -16.79 2.90
N GLN A 201 -21.30 -15.88 2.96
CA GLN A 201 -21.17 -14.95 4.08
C GLN A 201 -22.44 -14.10 4.23
N THR A 202 -22.82 -13.87 5.48
CA THR A 202 -24.03 -13.13 5.84
C THR A 202 -23.70 -11.91 6.68
N ASP A 203 -24.54 -10.89 6.60
CA ASP A 203 -24.54 -9.76 7.51
C ASP A 203 -25.13 -10.14 8.89
N ALA A 204 -25.16 -9.21 9.85
CA ALA A 204 -25.72 -9.46 11.18
C ALA A 204 -27.23 -9.73 11.17
N ASN A 205 -27.93 -9.39 10.09
CA ASN A 205 -29.35 -9.74 9.92
C ASN A 205 -29.54 -11.10 9.22
N GLY A 206 -28.47 -11.87 9.01
CA GLY A 206 -28.51 -13.17 8.35
C GLY A 206 -28.72 -13.10 6.83
N LYS A 207 -28.61 -11.91 6.23
CA LYS A 207 -28.70 -11.75 4.77
C LYS A 207 -27.37 -12.05 4.12
N ARG A 208 -27.40 -12.72 2.96
CA ARG A 208 -26.22 -13.00 2.19
C ARG A 208 -25.66 -11.73 1.55
N ILE A 209 -24.36 -11.54 1.69
CA ILE A 209 -23.62 -10.46 1.06
C ILE A 209 -23.40 -10.84 -0.41
N LYS A 210 -23.72 -9.94 -1.33
CA LYS A 210 -23.53 -10.20 -2.75
C LYS A 210 -22.09 -9.89 -3.15
N ILE A 211 -21.30 -10.93 -3.40
CA ILE A 211 -19.92 -10.83 -3.88
C ILE A 211 -19.86 -11.42 -5.29
N GLY A 212 -19.62 -10.56 -6.27
CA GLY A 212 -19.51 -10.94 -7.68
C GLY A 212 -18.08 -11.12 -8.15
N ARG A 213 -17.14 -10.31 -7.62
CA ARG A 213 -15.73 -10.32 -8.00
C ARG A 213 -14.82 -10.54 -6.81
N PHE A 214 -13.74 -11.29 -7.02
CA PHE A 214 -12.75 -11.60 -5.99
C PHE A 214 -11.40 -11.90 -6.62
N TYR A 215 -10.35 -11.74 -5.82
CA TYR A 215 -8.96 -12.00 -6.19
C TYR A 215 -8.46 -13.24 -5.46
N LEU A 216 -7.61 -14.02 -6.12
CA LEU A 216 -6.86 -15.12 -5.53
C LEU A 216 -5.44 -14.65 -5.26
N ILE A 217 -5.00 -14.73 -4.01
CA ILE A 217 -3.63 -14.41 -3.58
C ILE A 217 -2.90 -15.71 -3.30
N VAL A 218 -1.71 -15.85 -3.87
CA VAL A 218 -0.90 -17.06 -3.74
C VAL A 218 0.57 -16.71 -3.53
N PRO A 219 1.33 -17.59 -2.83
CA PRO A 219 2.78 -17.51 -2.84
C PRO A 219 3.35 -17.95 -4.22
N PRO A 220 4.61 -17.61 -4.55
CA PRO A 220 5.23 -17.99 -5.82
C PRO A 220 5.21 -19.50 -6.11
N ALA A 221 5.26 -20.33 -5.08
CA ALA A 221 5.20 -21.79 -5.23
C ALA A 221 3.87 -22.29 -5.84
N LEU A 222 2.78 -21.54 -5.66
CA LEU A 222 1.46 -21.87 -6.21
C LEU A 222 1.10 -21.07 -7.45
N GLU A 223 2.00 -20.23 -7.97
CA GLU A 223 1.76 -19.35 -9.11
C GLU A 223 1.27 -20.12 -10.35
N TYR A 224 2.00 -21.15 -10.75
CA TYR A 224 1.61 -21.98 -11.89
C TYR A 224 0.21 -22.60 -11.72
N THR A 225 -0.10 -23.07 -10.52
CA THR A 225 -1.41 -23.65 -10.21
C THR A 225 -2.50 -22.60 -10.28
N ALA A 226 -2.26 -21.40 -9.74
CA ALA A 226 -3.22 -20.30 -9.77
C ALA A 226 -3.54 -19.84 -11.20
N TRP A 227 -2.52 -19.66 -12.02
CA TRP A 227 -2.71 -19.32 -13.44
C TRP A 227 -3.42 -20.42 -14.22
N SER A 228 -3.10 -21.69 -13.97
CA SER A 228 -3.78 -22.82 -14.60
C SER A 228 -5.26 -22.92 -14.23
N LEU A 229 -5.64 -22.46 -13.03
CA LEU A 229 -7.03 -22.39 -12.59
C LEU A 229 -7.78 -21.19 -13.17
N TRP A 230 -7.08 -20.10 -13.44
CA TRP A 230 -7.63 -18.90 -14.05
C TRP A 230 -7.73 -19.00 -15.58
N GLU A 231 -6.72 -19.62 -16.22
CA GLU A 231 -6.71 -19.96 -17.64
C GLU A 231 -7.01 -21.44 -17.79
N GLN A 232 -8.02 -21.76 -18.59
CA GLN A 232 -8.29 -23.17 -18.87
C GLN A 232 -7.19 -23.73 -19.79
N GLN A 233 -6.31 -24.57 -19.24
CA GLN A 233 -5.38 -25.36 -20.04
C GLN A 233 -6.15 -26.45 -20.81
N GLY A 234 -6.66 -26.12 -21.97
CA GLY A 234 -7.00 -27.12 -22.96
C GLY A 234 -5.76 -27.37 -23.80
N GLY A 235 -5.15 -28.53 -23.67
CA GLY A 235 -3.96 -28.96 -24.45
C GLY A 235 -4.19 -29.14 -25.95
N GLN A 236 -5.11 -28.43 -26.54
CA GLN A 236 -5.33 -28.29 -27.99
C GLN A 236 -5.76 -26.87 -28.30
N ILE A 237 -5.09 -26.28 -29.27
CA ILE A 237 -5.42 -24.99 -29.86
C ILE A 237 -6.81 -25.10 -30.53
N ARG A 238 -7.88 -24.92 -29.75
CA ARG A 238 -9.21 -24.73 -30.29
C ARG A 238 -9.58 -23.26 -30.17
N ARG A 239 -10.04 -22.67 -31.26
CA ARG A 239 -10.51 -21.26 -31.36
C ARG A 239 -11.72 -20.93 -30.48
N ASP A 240 -12.30 -21.91 -29.79
CA ASP A 240 -13.48 -21.77 -28.92
C ASP A 240 -13.15 -22.18 -27.49
N ILE A 241 -12.08 -21.62 -26.90
CA ILE A 241 -11.75 -21.87 -25.49
C ILE A 241 -12.75 -21.06 -24.63
N ALA A 242 -13.70 -21.77 -24.03
CA ALA A 242 -14.54 -21.18 -23.01
C ALA A 242 -13.66 -20.74 -21.82
N PRO A 243 -13.86 -19.53 -21.26
CA PRO A 243 -13.07 -19.10 -20.10
C PRO A 243 -13.23 -20.09 -18.95
N ALA A 244 -12.17 -20.25 -18.16
CA ALA A 244 -12.17 -21.16 -17.00
C ALA A 244 -13.42 -20.91 -16.13
N VAL A 245 -13.98 -21.97 -15.56
CA VAL A 245 -15.22 -21.88 -14.76
C VAL A 245 -15.07 -20.86 -13.64
N HIS A 246 -13.92 -20.85 -12.97
CA HIS A 246 -13.65 -19.92 -11.84
C HIS A 246 -13.66 -18.45 -12.30
N ARG A 247 -13.16 -18.15 -13.49
CA ARG A 247 -13.25 -16.81 -14.10
C ARG A 247 -14.69 -16.40 -14.34
N LYS A 248 -15.54 -17.32 -14.82
CA LYS A 248 -16.99 -17.07 -14.95
C LYS A 248 -17.69 -16.87 -13.59
N MET A 249 -17.14 -17.43 -12.51
CA MET A 249 -17.64 -17.24 -11.16
C MET A 249 -17.26 -15.90 -10.53
N GLY A 250 -16.41 -15.11 -11.22
CA GLY A 250 -15.98 -13.77 -10.78
C GLY A 250 -14.52 -13.65 -10.35
N MET A 251 -13.73 -14.71 -10.48
CA MET A 251 -12.29 -14.67 -10.18
C MET A 251 -11.59 -13.71 -11.14
N GLN A 252 -10.86 -12.78 -10.57
CA GLN A 252 -9.96 -11.87 -11.28
C GLN A 252 -8.58 -12.51 -11.46
N GLU A 253 -7.66 -11.80 -12.11
CA GLU A 253 -6.27 -12.26 -12.25
C GLU A 253 -5.65 -12.60 -10.89
N PRO A 254 -4.96 -13.76 -10.79
CA PRO A 254 -4.30 -14.12 -9.55
C PRO A 254 -3.19 -13.13 -9.19
N ILE A 255 -3.06 -12.83 -7.92
CA ILE A 255 -2.01 -11.97 -7.39
C ILE A 255 -0.96 -12.85 -6.72
N VAL A 256 0.27 -12.79 -7.22
CA VAL A 256 1.39 -13.49 -6.63
C VAL A 256 2.07 -12.59 -5.61
N CYS A 257 2.11 -13.02 -4.37
CA CYS A 257 2.72 -12.30 -3.26
C CYS A 257 3.98 -13.04 -2.77
N THR A 258 5.14 -12.42 -2.96
CA THR A 258 6.42 -12.97 -2.51
C THR A 258 6.54 -13.02 -0.99
N ASP A 259 5.90 -12.09 -0.29
CA ASP A 259 5.95 -12.02 1.18
C ASP A 259 5.26 -13.22 1.83
N LEU A 260 4.26 -13.82 1.17
CA LEU A 260 3.63 -15.05 1.63
C LEU A 260 4.60 -16.23 1.70
N ALA A 261 5.61 -16.28 0.84
CA ALA A 261 6.60 -17.36 0.85
C ALA A 261 7.44 -17.39 2.13
N THR A 262 7.59 -16.27 2.81
CA THR A 262 8.27 -16.21 4.11
C THR A 262 7.45 -16.84 5.22
N PHE A 263 6.12 -16.85 5.07
CA PHE A 263 5.19 -17.42 6.02
C PHE A 263 4.82 -18.88 5.65
N SER A 264 4.31 -19.09 4.44
CA SER A 264 3.91 -20.42 3.95
C SER A 264 3.92 -20.49 2.42
N ASN A 265 4.45 -21.58 1.89
CA ASN A 265 4.43 -21.87 0.46
C ASN A 265 3.15 -22.56 -0.03
N THR A 266 2.23 -22.88 0.87
CA THR A 266 1.03 -23.68 0.58
C THR A 266 -0.28 -22.95 0.90
N CYS A 267 -0.24 -21.90 1.74
CA CYS A 267 -1.41 -21.10 2.05
C CYS A 267 -1.81 -20.22 0.85
N TRP A 268 -3.10 -20.06 0.68
CA TRP A 268 -3.68 -19.22 -0.36
C TRP A 268 -4.94 -18.54 0.16
N TYR A 269 -5.29 -17.41 -0.43
CA TYR A 269 -6.39 -16.58 0.08
C TYR A 269 -7.30 -16.10 -1.05
N LEU A 270 -8.59 -15.93 -0.74
CA LEU A 270 -9.53 -15.19 -1.56
C LEU A 270 -9.88 -13.88 -0.88
N VAL A 271 -9.91 -12.82 -1.66
CA VAL A 271 -10.27 -11.47 -1.20
C VAL A 271 -11.34 -10.92 -2.12
N ALA A 272 -12.46 -10.47 -1.56
CA ALA A 272 -13.52 -9.81 -2.30
C ALA A 272 -13.04 -8.49 -2.92
N ASP A 273 -13.62 -8.08 -4.05
CA ASP A 273 -13.33 -6.76 -4.65
C ASP A 273 -13.72 -5.66 -3.65
N PRO A 274 -12.81 -4.73 -3.33
CA PRO A 274 -13.06 -3.66 -2.35
C PRO A 274 -14.21 -2.72 -2.73
N ASN A 275 -14.65 -2.74 -3.99
CA ASN A 275 -15.81 -1.97 -4.44
C ASN A 275 -17.14 -2.66 -4.13
N GLU A 276 -17.13 -3.98 -3.93
CA GLU A 276 -18.30 -4.76 -3.54
C GLU A 276 -18.36 -4.95 -2.03
N LEU A 277 -17.23 -5.32 -1.42
CA LEU A 277 -17.09 -5.47 0.02
C LEU A 277 -15.75 -4.96 0.49
N LYS A 278 -15.75 -3.92 1.31
CA LYS A 278 -14.55 -3.30 1.86
C LYS A 278 -13.95 -4.17 2.97
N SER A 279 -13.05 -5.07 2.61
CA SER A 279 -12.42 -5.98 3.58
C SER A 279 -11.21 -5.35 4.26
N ILE A 280 -10.36 -4.68 3.50
CA ILE A 280 -9.17 -3.99 4.00
C ILE A 280 -9.26 -2.53 3.57
N GLU A 281 -9.00 -1.62 4.49
CA GLU A 281 -8.95 -0.18 4.22
C GLU A 281 -7.56 0.36 4.51
N VAL A 282 -7.04 1.17 3.59
CA VAL A 282 -5.79 1.91 3.76
C VAL A 282 -6.10 3.40 3.71
N ALA A 283 -5.72 4.12 4.74
CA ALA A 283 -5.89 5.55 4.82
C ALA A 283 -4.54 6.27 4.66
N TYR A 284 -4.54 7.32 3.87
CA TYR A 284 -3.39 8.20 3.67
C TYR A 284 -3.68 9.58 4.26
N LEU A 285 -2.65 10.24 4.76
CA LEU A 285 -2.75 11.64 5.13
C LEU A 285 -2.75 12.50 3.86
N ARG A 286 -3.68 13.47 3.79
CA ARG A 286 -3.75 14.41 2.66
C ARG A 286 -2.44 15.18 2.50
N GLY A 287 -1.89 15.13 1.28
CA GLY A 287 -0.60 15.74 0.95
C GLY A 287 0.61 14.84 1.22
N LEU A 288 0.40 13.62 1.76
CA LEU A 288 1.39 12.57 1.94
C LEU A 288 0.84 11.21 1.48
N GLU A 289 0.06 11.21 0.40
CA GLU A 289 -0.45 9.98 -0.25
C GLU A 289 0.67 9.17 -0.92
N GLU A 290 1.77 9.85 -1.22
CA GLU A 290 3.02 9.27 -1.69
C GLU A 290 4.16 9.69 -0.77
N PRO A 291 5.27 8.94 -0.72
CA PRO A 291 6.40 9.31 0.11
C PRO A 291 6.99 10.65 -0.36
N ALA A 292 7.35 11.50 0.59
CA ALA A 292 7.96 12.79 0.35
C ALA A 292 9.42 12.78 0.79
N TYR A 293 10.27 13.39 -0.01
CA TYR A 293 11.66 13.64 0.31
C TYR A 293 11.79 14.97 1.04
N LEU A 294 12.46 14.93 2.17
CA LEU A 294 12.82 16.12 2.94
C LEU A 294 14.34 16.25 2.95
N SER A 295 14.85 17.26 2.28
CA SER A 295 16.25 17.64 2.40
C SER A 295 16.44 18.45 3.66
N GLY A 296 17.24 17.94 4.59
CA GLY A 296 17.72 18.71 5.72
C GLY A 296 18.67 19.78 5.22
N ARG A 297 18.43 21.03 5.58
CA ARG A 297 19.48 22.07 5.43
C ARG A 297 20.66 21.60 6.27
N GLY A 298 21.73 21.21 5.59
CA GLY A 298 22.88 20.59 6.24
C GLY A 298 23.37 21.39 7.44
N HIS A 299 23.59 20.73 8.54
CA HIS A 299 24.17 21.34 9.77
C HIS A 299 25.48 22.10 9.48
N TRP A 300 26.18 21.73 8.43
CA TRP A 300 27.43 22.38 8.01
C TRP A 300 27.24 23.79 7.43
N ALA A 301 26.13 24.08 6.75
CA ALA A 301 25.85 25.43 6.25
C ALA A 301 25.60 26.44 7.38
N GLN A 302 25.03 25.99 8.50
CA GLN A 302 24.93 26.82 9.70
C GLN A 302 26.26 26.95 10.45
N SER A 303 27.15 25.99 10.34
CA SER A 303 28.44 26.00 11.02
C SER A 303 29.44 27.01 10.40
N LEU A 304 29.36 27.23 9.11
CA LEU A 304 30.18 28.24 8.42
C LEU A 304 29.79 29.69 8.74
N LEU A 305 28.57 29.92 9.27
CA LEU A 305 28.09 31.21 9.76
C LEU A 305 28.33 31.42 11.28
N GLY A 306 29.13 30.59 11.95
CA GLY A 306 29.70 30.90 13.27
C GLY A 306 28.96 30.34 14.47
N GLN A 307 28.05 29.40 14.34
CA GLN A 307 27.41 28.75 15.48
C GLN A 307 27.22 27.24 15.28
N TYR A 308 28.04 26.42 15.77
CA TYR A 308 28.04 24.96 15.82
C TYR A 308 28.86 24.27 14.73
N ILE A 309 30.05 23.93 15.08
CA ILE A 309 30.80 22.85 14.42
C ILE A 309 30.20 21.54 14.92
N GLY A 310 29.19 21.00 14.21
CA GLY A 310 28.83 19.60 14.34
C GLY A 310 30.03 18.76 13.95
N GLN A 311 30.32 17.70 14.69
CA GLN A 311 31.51 16.86 14.50
C GLN A 311 31.56 16.13 13.14
N ASN A 312 30.50 16.22 12.31
CA ASN A 312 30.38 15.49 11.05
C ASN A 312 30.00 16.44 9.90
N PHE A 313 30.80 16.43 8.84
CA PHE A 313 30.51 17.11 7.58
C PHE A 313 29.50 16.28 6.76
N THR A 314 28.25 16.26 7.20
CA THR A 314 27.19 15.49 6.57
C THR A 314 25.97 16.36 6.26
N THR A 315 25.23 16.02 5.21
CA THR A 315 23.87 16.49 4.95
C THR A 315 22.89 15.41 5.36
N GLU A 316 21.84 15.78 6.06
CA GLU A 316 20.79 14.86 6.48
C GLU A 316 19.59 14.98 5.56
N ASP A 317 19.17 13.86 4.98
CA ASP A 317 17.99 13.74 4.17
C ASP A 317 17.03 12.73 4.79
N ALA A 318 15.73 12.97 4.65
CA ALA A 318 14.72 12.09 5.19
C ALA A 318 13.66 11.76 4.14
N CYS A 319 13.19 10.53 4.16
CA CYS A 319 11.96 10.13 3.49
C CYS A 319 10.87 9.97 4.53
N ILE A 320 9.72 10.58 4.30
CA ILE A 320 8.53 10.45 5.14
C ILE A 320 7.34 9.99 4.31
N HIS A 321 6.47 9.19 4.92
CA HIS A 321 5.20 8.78 4.37
C HIS A 321 4.20 8.57 5.50
N ALA A 322 2.91 8.82 5.26
CA ALA A 322 1.90 8.72 6.30
C ALA A 322 0.73 7.85 5.85
N TRP A 323 0.59 6.68 6.46
CA TRP A 323 -0.53 5.76 6.22
C TRP A 323 -0.94 5.02 7.50
N GLY A 324 -2.14 4.47 7.44
CA GLY A 324 -2.66 3.50 8.39
C GLY A 324 -3.54 2.50 7.66
N TYR A 325 -3.70 1.32 8.20
CA TYR A 325 -4.52 0.27 7.62
C TYR A 325 -5.24 -0.51 8.71
N ASP A 326 -6.33 -1.16 8.32
CA ASP A 326 -7.00 -2.15 9.17
C ASP A 326 -7.91 -3.06 8.35
N VAL A 327 -8.26 -4.21 8.94
CA VAL A 327 -9.25 -5.14 8.40
C VAL A 327 -10.64 -4.71 8.86
N VAL A 328 -11.40 -4.15 7.93
CA VAL A 328 -12.74 -3.61 8.20
C VAL A 328 -13.81 -4.68 8.20
N ASP A 329 -13.67 -5.72 7.37
CA ASP A 329 -14.64 -6.80 7.26
C ASP A 329 -13.97 -8.13 6.89
N TYR A 330 -13.98 -9.09 7.82
CA TYR A 330 -13.46 -10.43 7.60
C TYR A 330 -14.27 -11.27 6.60
N ARG A 331 -15.54 -10.91 6.37
CA ARG A 331 -16.46 -11.68 5.51
C ARG A 331 -16.08 -11.66 4.04
N GLY A 332 -15.24 -10.69 3.63
CA GLY A 332 -14.65 -10.65 2.30
C GLY A 332 -13.33 -11.42 2.16
N LEU A 333 -12.89 -12.10 3.20
CA LEU A 333 -11.62 -12.81 3.26
C LEU A 333 -11.87 -14.31 3.49
N VAL A 334 -11.21 -15.16 2.70
CA VAL A 334 -11.22 -16.62 2.90
C VAL A 334 -9.81 -17.15 2.78
N GLN A 335 -9.42 -18.05 3.69
CA GLN A 335 -8.13 -18.73 3.69
C GLN A 335 -8.27 -20.20 3.27
N GLY A 336 -7.33 -20.68 2.46
CA GLY A 336 -7.13 -22.08 2.16
C GLY A 336 -5.81 -22.59 2.71
N ASN A 337 -5.79 -23.87 3.06
CA ASN A 337 -4.64 -24.59 3.58
C ASN A 337 -4.10 -24.03 4.91
N VAL A 338 -4.98 -23.97 5.89
CA VAL A 338 -4.68 -23.57 7.28
C VAL A 338 -3.70 -24.55 7.92
#